data_12d534e673c786e1ebbf6c108be71fef
#
_entry.id   12d534e673c786e1ebbf6c108be71fef
#
_cell.length_a   1.000
_cell.length_b   1.000
_cell.length_c   1.000
_cell.angle_alpha   90.00
_cell.angle_beta   90.00
_cell.angle_gamma   90.00
#
_symmetry.space_group_name_H-M   'P 1'
#
loop_
_entity.id
_entity.type
_entity.pdbx_description
1 polymer ?
#
loop_
_entity_poly.entity_id
_entity_poly.type
_entity_poly.pdbx_seq_one_letter_code
_entity_poly.pdbx_strand_id
1 'polypeptide(L)'
;MSAYGKLWFETIWQLLFVVLVSCGTADGEQGASGSRVGKRSPAERMTYVDAITGSQITLLTTSPAKDNKIYQTHPNWTADQGQIVFMSDRTGANQYFTVSTQTGTITQLTNDIGPGNACLSHTRNHMFYLSGRTIWDLDIDAVLRLDTATGKNTFRRQVAELPENTQISGSIALDSNDKDIYLGVRRDNAWALMALDSGTGSFKEIADLDFRVGHCQAHPSISGLIMYCWETGGDSEQRMWIVRADGSDNGPFYKETYDEWVTHEVWWGTDKALFTIWPKNDEILEKPHGIAYIALQDRSLHILDQRKYWHVGGDCDGRWAVGDTFEGRLYLVDAETGRAKLLTQGHRPKGATVHPHPSFSPDSSSVLFCTEKNGNWDLAIVRLK
;
A
#
# COMPACT_ATOMS: atom_id res chain seq x y z
N MET A 1 14.21 13.68 33.47
CA MET A 1 13.13 12.86 34.06
C MET A 1 11.81 13.58 33.80
N SER A 2 11.16 13.32 32.72
CA SER A 2 9.86 13.95 32.39
C SER A 2 8.92 12.87 31.91
N ALA A 3 7.80 12.71 32.63
CA ALA A 3 6.76 11.71 32.46
C ALA A 3 5.87 11.93 31.21
N TYR A 4 6.30 12.71 30.25
CA TYR A 4 5.52 13.08 29.05
C TYR A 4 5.74 12.19 27.83
N GLY A 5 6.69 11.25 27.87
CA GLY A 5 7.02 10.38 26.72
C GLY A 5 6.15 9.13 26.57
N LYS A 6 5.46 8.70 27.62
CA LYS A 6 4.73 7.41 27.59
C LYS A 6 3.24 7.48 27.27
N LEU A 7 2.63 8.67 27.23
CA LEU A 7 1.17 8.80 27.02
C LEU A 7 0.73 8.92 25.56
N TRP A 8 1.65 9.02 24.59
CA TRP A 8 1.29 9.17 23.18
C TRP A 8 1.26 7.86 22.39
N PHE A 9 1.78 6.78 22.95
CA PHE A 9 1.90 5.50 22.24
C PHE A 9 0.71 4.54 22.42
N GLU A 10 -0.06 4.68 23.50
CA GLU A 10 -1.15 3.72 23.77
C GLU A 10 -2.48 4.03 23.08
N THR A 11 -2.66 5.23 22.49
CA THR A 11 -3.97 5.66 21.96
C THR A 11 -4.14 5.45 20.44
N ILE A 12 -3.10 5.06 19.71
CA ILE A 12 -3.17 4.92 18.23
C ILE A 12 -3.47 3.48 17.78
N TRP A 13 -3.40 2.50 18.65
CA TRP A 13 -3.49 1.07 18.28
C TRP A 13 -4.84 0.38 18.50
N GLN A 14 -5.86 1.07 18.98
CA GLN A 14 -7.17 0.47 19.28
C GLN A 14 -8.28 0.74 18.27
N LEU A 15 -7.99 1.10 17.04
CA LEU A 15 -8.99 1.11 15.95
C LEU A 15 -8.84 -0.10 15.04
N LEU A 16 -8.71 -1.28 15.61
CA LEU A 16 -8.96 -2.54 14.92
C LEU A 16 -10.41 -2.93 15.19
N PHE A 17 -11.19 -2.91 14.13
CA PHE A 17 -12.59 -3.29 14.00
C PHE A 17 -12.97 -4.48 14.88
N VAL A 18 -13.75 -4.21 15.94
CA VAL A 18 -14.66 -5.20 16.51
C VAL A 18 -16.02 -4.92 15.90
N VAL A 19 -16.38 -5.65 14.87
CA VAL A 19 -17.77 -5.71 14.41
C VAL A 19 -18.51 -6.64 15.33
N LEU A 20 -19.27 -6.08 16.28
CA LEU A 20 -20.32 -6.81 17.00
C LEU A 20 -21.46 -7.09 16.00
N VAL A 21 -21.56 -8.35 15.58
CA VAL A 21 -22.73 -8.84 14.85
C VAL A 21 -23.88 -8.97 15.85
N SER A 22 -24.78 -8.00 15.86
CA SER A 22 -26.11 -8.18 16.46
C SER A 22 -27.01 -8.90 15.44
N CYS A 23 -27.36 -10.12 15.76
CA CYS A 23 -28.35 -10.90 15.03
C CYS A 23 -29.74 -10.28 15.24
N GLY A 24 -30.21 -9.54 14.25
CA GLY A 24 -31.57 -9.03 14.16
C GLY A 24 -32.21 -9.54 12.88
N THR A 25 -33.14 -10.48 12.98
CA THR A 25 -33.98 -10.90 11.89
C THR A 25 -34.95 -9.75 11.54
N ALA A 26 -34.77 -9.19 10.36
CA ALA A 26 -35.76 -8.37 9.72
C ALA A 26 -35.82 -8.76 8.23
N ASP A 27 -36.85 -9.47 7.87
CA ASP A 27 -37.28 -9.64 6.48
C ASP A 27 -37.65 -8.25 5.94
N GLY A 28 -36.76 -7.65 5.19
CA GLY A 28 -36.97 -6.42 4.43
C GLY A 28 -36.69 -6.70 2.97
N GLU A 29 -37.70 -6.56 2.14
CA GLU A 29 -37.62 -6.62 0.68
C GLU A 29 -36.36 -5.83 0.18
N GLN A 30 -35.35 -6.54 -0.29
CA GLN A 30 -34.26 -5.93 -1.05
C GLN A 30 -34.83 -5.56 -2.43
N GLY A 31 -35.28 -4.33 -2.56
CA GLY A 31 -35.47 -3.71 -3.86
C GLY A 31 -34.17 -3.83 -4.65
N ALA A 32 -34.24 -4.35 -5.86
CA ALA A 32 -33.13 -4.52 -6.79
C ALA A 32 -32.45 -3.17 -7.06
N SER A 33 -31.51 -2.75 -6.21
CA SER A 33 -30.62 -1.65 -6.51
C SER A 33 -29.62 -2.18 -7.55
N GLY A 34 -29.69 -1.65 -8.78
CA GLY A 34 -28.79 -2.02 -9.87
C GLY A 34 -27.33 -1.91 -9.43
N SER A 35 -26.48 -2.83 -9.90
CA SER A 35 -25.04 -2.84 -9.60
C SER A 35 -24.44 -1.45 -9.81
N ARG A 36 -23.69 -0.96 -8.83
CA ARG A 36 -22.94 0.32 -8.93
C ARG A 36 -21.61 0.18 -9.66
N VAL A 37 -21.17 -1.05 -9.93
CA VAL A 37 -19.93 -1.33 -10.67
C VAL A 37 -20.03 -0.73 -12.07
N GLY A 38 -18.97 -0.07 -12.52
CA GLY A 38 -18.94 0.67 -13.78
C GLY A 38 -19.58 2.05 -13.73
N LYS A 39 -20.20 2.45 -12.61
CA LYS A 39 -20.75 3.81 -12.47
C LYS A 39 -19.63 4.83 -12.51
N ARG A 40 -19.78 5.83 -13.39
CA ARG A 40 -18.81 6.92 -13.61
C ARG A 40 -19.27 8.20 -12.92
N SER A 41 -18.28 8.94 -12.42
CA SER A 41 -18.42 10.30 -11.90
C SER A 41 -17.49 11.22 -12.67
N PRO A 42 -17.85 12.52 -12.82
CA PRO A 42 -16.98 13.51 -13.44
C PRO A 42 -15.63 13.63 -12.72
N ALA A 43 -14.65 14.22 -13.40
CA ALA A 43 -13.38 14.59 -12.80
C ALA A 43 -13.57 15.56 -11.63
N GLU A 44 -12.86 15.30 -10.54
CA GLU A 44 -12.81 16.17 -9.34
C GLU A 44 -11.51 17.00 -9.30
N ARG A 45 -10.75 17.00 -10.38
CA ARG A 45 -9.40 17.59 -10.43
C ARG A 45 -9.37 19.05 -10.02
N MET A 46 -8.44 19.37 -9.11
CA MET A 46 -8.08 20.73 -8.73
C MET A 46 -6.55 20.86 -8.70
N THR A 47 -6.03 21.90 -9.34
CA THR A 47 -4.57 22.13 -9.36
C THR A 47 -4.23 23.41 -8.61
N TYR A 48 -3.17 23.35 -7.81
CA TYR A 48 -2.60 24.51 -7.12
C TYR A 48 -1.08 24.46 -7.15
N VAL A 49 -0.44 25.58 -6.82
CA VAL A 49 1.01 25.69 -6.68
C VAL A 49 1.36 25.75 -5.20
N ASP A 50 2.28 24.90 -4.74
CA ASP A 50 2.85 25.00 -3.42
C ASP A 50 3.67 26.30 -3.32
N ALA A 51 3.25 27.22 -2.44
CA ALA A 51 3.82 28.57 -2.35
C ALA A 51 5.30 28.57 -1.88
N ILE A 52 5.76 27.50 -1.25
CA ILE A 52 7.13 27.40 -0.73
C ILE A 52 8.05 26.73 -1.75
N THR A 53 7.59 25.65 -2.38
CA THR A 53 8.44 24.86 -3.28
C THR A 53 8.28 25.24 -4.75
N GLY A 54 7.18 25.89 -5.11
CA GLY A 54 6.78 26.16 -6.49
C GLY A 54 6.30 24.90 -7.23
N SER A 55 6.15 23.77 -6.55
CA SER A 55 5.66 22.54 -7.15
C SER A 55 4.17 22.64 -7.49
N GLN A 56 3.80 22.18 -8.67
CA GLN A 56 2.40 22.07 -9.08
C GLN A 56 1.81 20.77 -8.56
N ILE A 57 0.78 20.86 -7.74
CA ILE A 57 0.05 19.74 -7.16
C ILE A 57 -1.33 19.65 -7.81
N THR A 58 -1.70 18.47 -8.24
CA THR A 58 -3.05 18.18 -8.72
C THR A 58 -3.74 17.24 -7.74
N LEU A 59 -4.79 17.69 -7.09
CA LEU A 59 -5.73 16.82 -6.41
C LEU A 59 -6.49 16.03 -7.46
N LEU A 60 -6.56 14.72 -7.31
CA LEU A 60 -7.29 13.82 -8.19
C LEU A 60 -8.72 13.62 -7.69
N THR A 61 -8.92 13.76 -6.38
CA THR A 61 -10.21 13.70 -5.70
C THR A 61 -10.38 14.92 -4.80
N THR A 62 -11.63 15.37 -4.60
CA THR A 62 -11.97 16.53 -3.77
C THR A 62 -13.37 16.42 -3.16
N SER A 63 -14.04 15.27 -3.32
CA SER A 63 -15.35 15.02 -2.72
C SER A 63 -15.21 14.87 -1.20
N PRO A 64 -16.28 15.03 -0.41
CA PRO A 64 -16.22 14.86 1.05
C PRO A 64 -16.07 13.39 1.50
N ALA A 65 -15.71 12.48 0.62
CA ALA A 65 -15.39 11.09 0.92
C ALA A 65 -13.94 10.94 1.41
N LYS A 66 -13.67 9.84 2.10
CA LYS A 66 -12.29 9.47 2.45
C LYS A 66 -11.69 8.64 1.31
N ASP A 67 -10.78 9.24 0.58
CA ASP A 67 -10.09 8.61 -0.54
C ASP A 67 -8.68 8.21 -0.13
N ASN A 68 -8.35 6.93 -0.26
CA ASN A 68 -7.07 6.39 0.14
C ASN A 68 -6.47 5.53 -0.99
N LYS A 69 -5.21 5.78 -1.33
CA LYS A 69 -4.49 4.98 -2.32
C LYS A 69 -4.17 3.59 -1.76
N ILE A 70 -3.82 2.64 -2.64
CA ILE A 70 -3.20 1.39 -2.23
C ILE A 70 -1.88 1.73 -1.52
N TYR A 71 -1.55 0.99 -0.47
CA TYR A 71 -0.37 1.26 0.36
C TYR A 71 0.91 1.29 -0.49
N GLN A 72 1.90 2.12 -0.12
CA GLN A 72 3.09 2.40 -0.95
C GLN A 72 3.94 1.16 -1.31
N THR A 73 3.73 0.04 -0.66
CA THR A 73 4.40 -1.23 -0.95
C THR A 73 3.91 -1.92 -2.22
N HIS A 74 2.81 -1.41 -2.83
CA HIS A 74 2.14 -2.04 -3.97
C HIS A 74 1.90 -1.03 -5.09
N PRO A 75 1.79 -1.50 -6.36
CA PRO A 75 1.41 -0.65 -7.47
C PRO A 75 0.07 0.04 -7.23
N ASN A 76 -0.04 1.30 -7.65
CA ASN A 76 -1.27 2.09 -7.60
C ASN A 76 -1.85 2.34 -9.00
N TRP A 77 -1.02 2.22 -10.04
CA TRP A 77 -1.41 2.38 -11.44
C TRP A 77 -1.70 1.02 -12.08
N THR A 78 -2.64 1.01 -13.02
CA THR A 78 -2.81 -0.12 -13.94
C THR A 78 -1.57 -0.32 -14.81
N ALA A 79 -1.42 -1.51 -15.39
CA ALA A 79 -0.23 -1.88 -16.18
C ALA A 79 0.00 -0.91 -17.36
N ASP A 80 -1.07 -0.39 -18.00
CA ASP A 80 -1.01 0.62 -19.06
C ASP A 80 -0.87 2.06 -18.53
N GLN A 81 -0.82 2.24 -17.20
CA GLN A 81 -0.77 3.52 -16.51
C GLN A 81 -1.98 4.45 -16.75
N GLY A 82 -3.03 3.93 -17.38
CA GLY A 82 -4.23 4.70 -17.72
C GLY A 82 -5.12 5.03 -16.51
N GLN A 83 -5.03 4.26 -15.45
CA GLN A 83 -5.86 4.39 -14.26
C GLN A 83 -5.02 4.35 -12.98
N ILE A 84 -5.45 5.07 -11.95
CA ILE A 84 -4.98 4.93 -10.56
C ILE A 84 -6.12 4.30 -9.77
N VAL A 85 -5.82 3.21 -9.06
CA VAL A 85 -6.79 2.51 -8.21
C VAL A 85 -6.70 3.04 -6.78
N PHE A 86 -7.86 3.25 -6.18
CA PHE A 86 -7.96 3.75 -4.81
C PHE A 86 -9.23 3.23 -4.10
N MET A 87 -9.23 3.30 -2.79
CA MET A 87 -10.38 3.00 -1.95
C MET A 87 -11.10 4.29 -1.55
N SER A 88 -12.44 4.26 -1.55
CA SER A 88 -13.27 5.40 -1.16
C SER A 88 -14.53 4.96 -0.47
N ASP A 89 -15.00 5.73 0.51
CA ASP A 89 -16.29 5.55 1.17
C ASP A 89 -17.44 6.38 0.55
N ARG A 90 -17.21 6.97 -0.64
CA ARG A 90 -18.16 7.87 -1.37
C ARG A 90 -19.54 7.27 -1.66
N THR A 91 -19.70 5.98 -1.52
CA THR A 91 -20.98 5.28 -1.72
C THR A 91 -21.60 4.77 -0.42
N GLY A 92 -21.09 5.23 0.73
CA GLY A 92 -21.56 4.88 2.06
C GLY A 92 -20.81 3.70 2.70
N ALA A 93 -19.93 3.04 1.95
CA ALA A 93 -19.02 1.99 2.43
C ALA A 93 -17.75 2.01 1.59
N ASN A 94 -16.65 1.50 2.15
CA ASN A 94 -15.39 1.38 1.43
C ASN A 94 -15.55 0.48 0.21
N GLN A 95 -15.19 1.02 -0.97
CA GLN A 95 -15.17 0.32 -2.25
C GLN A 95 -13.93 0.74 -3.04
N TYR A 96 -13.51 -0.08 -3.99
CA TYR A 96 -12.44 0.30 -4.92
C TYR A 96 -13.01 1.10 -6.09
N PHE A 97 -12.25 2.10 -6.49
CA PHE A 97 -12.50 2.99 -7.61
C PHE A 97 -11.23 3.14 -8.45
N THR A 98 -11.40 3.61 -9.68
CA THR A 98 -10.30 4.17 -10.48
C THR A 98 -10.52 5.65 -10.72
N VAL A 99 -9.41 6.38 -10.89
CA VAL A 99 -9.39 7.70 -11.52
C VAL A 99 -8.51 7.65 -12.77
N SER A 100 -9.06 8.07 -13.91
CA SER A 100 -8.33 8.14 -15.17
C SER A 100 -7.19 9.15 -15.07
N THR A 101 -5.97 8.75 -15.40
CA THR A 101 -4.80 9.62 -15.42
C THR A 101 -4.93 10.71 -16.48
N GLN A 102 -5.64 10.44 -17.57
CA GLN A 102 -5.86 11.37 -18.67
C GLN A 102 -7.04 12.31 -18.42
N THR A 103 -8.24 11.77 -18.17
CA THR A 103 -9.48 12.56 -18.09
C THR A 103 -9.88 12.96 -16.67
N GLY A 104 -9.41 12.24 -15.65
CA GLY A 104 -9.85 12.42 -14.25
C GLY A 104 -11.21 11.79 -13.95
N THR A 105 -11.84 11.12 -14.92
CA THR A 105 -13.10 10.39 -14.69
C THR A 105 -12.88 9.33 -13.60
N ILE A 106 -13.79 9.28 -12.65
CA ILE A 106 -13.77 8.32 -11.55
C ILE A 106 -14.79 7.21 -11.86
N THR A 107 -14.37 5.94 -11.76
CA THR A 107 -15.22 4.78 -12.02
C THR A 107 -15.21 3.82 -10.84
N GLN A 108 -16.39 3.39 -10.39
CA GLN A 108 -16.52 2.39 -9.31
C GLN A 108 -16.17 0.99 -9.82
N LEU A 109 -15.25 0.31 -9.15
CA LEU A 109 -14.81 -1.05 -9.49
C LEU A 109 -15.55 -2.14 -8.71
N THR A 110 -15.85 -1.90 -7.43
CA THR A 110 -16.47 -2.92 -6.56
C THR A 110 -17.76 -2.43 -5.93
N ASN A 111 -18.62 -3.37 -5.54
CA ASN A 111 -19.79 -3.15 -4.75
C ASN A 111 -19.99 -4.35 -3.81
N ASP A 112 -18.94 -4.66 -3.05
CA ASP A 112 -18.81 -5.86 -2.23
C ASP A 112 -18.88 -5.54 -0.73
N ILE A 113 -18.99 -6.57 0.08
CA ILE A 113 -18.93 -6.44 1.54
C ILE A 113 -17.46 -6.41 1.96
N GLY A 114 -16.99 -5.24 2.43
CA GLY A 114 -15.66 -5.07 2.98
C GLY A 114 -14.51 -5.48 2.05
N PRO A 115 -14.46 -4.96 0.80
CA PRO A 115 -13.32 -5.27 -0.08
C PRO A 115 -12.04 -4.71 0.52
N GLY A 116 -10.94 -5.47 0.41
CA GLY A 116 -9.64 -5.06 0.96
C GLY A 116 -8.46 -5.80 0.33
N ASN A 117 -7.26 -5.49 0.79
CA ASN A 117 -6.02 -6.16 0.39
C ASN A 117 -5.84 -6.25 -1.13
N ALA A 118 -6.01 -5.14 -1.85
CA ALA A 118 -5.84 -5.14 -3.30
C ALA A 118 -4.36 -5.10 -3.71
N CYS A 119 -4.05 -5.86 -4.75
CA CYS A 119 -2.83 -5.72 -5.53
C CYS A 119 -3.16 -5.67 -7.04
N LEU A 120 -2.36 -4.93 -7.80
CA LEU A 120 -2.55 -4.79 -9.24
C LEU A 120 -1.61 -5.70 -10.00
N SER A 121 -2.09 -6.20 -11.14
CA SER A 121 -1.28 -6.94 -12.09
C SER A 121 -0.20 -6.06 -12.70
N HIS A 122 0.98 -6.65 -12.91
CA HIS A 122 2.12 -6.00 -13.57
C HIS A 122 1.99 -6.01 -15.10
N THR A 123 1.20 -6.92 -15.66
CA THR A 123 1.15 -7.19 -17.11
C THR A 123 -0.20 -6.87 -17.74
N ARG A 124 -1.26 -6.75 -16.93
CA ARG A 124 -2.65 -6.53 -17.38
C ARG A 124 -3.34 -5.50 -16.51
N ASN A 125 -4.42 -4.89 -17.01
CA ASN A 125 -5.25 -3.98 -16.21
C ASN A 125 -6.21 -4.77 -15.30
N HIS A 126 -5.65 -5.57 -14.40
CA HIS A 126 -6.38 -6.41 -13.45
C HIS A 126 -6.06 -6.04 -12.00
N MET A 127 -7.03 -6.24 -11.14
CA MET A 127 -6.91 -6.08 -9.69
C MET A 127 -7.30 -7.37 -8.99
N PHE A 128 -6.40 -7.88 -8.14
CA PHE A 128 -6.72 -8.97 -7.21
C PHE A 128 -7.06 -8.37 -5.85
N TYR A 129 -8.13 -8.82 -5.23
CA TYR A 129 -8.57 -8.29 -3.95
C TYR A 129 -9.35 -9.32 -3.14
N LEU A 130 -9.40 -9.13 -1.83
CA LEU A 130 -10.20 -9.93 -0.91
C LEU A 130 -11.57 -9.28 -0.70
N SER A 131 -12.64 -10.10 -0.75
CA SER A 131 -13.95 -9.74 -0.22
C SER A 131 -14.54 -10.92 0.56
N GLY A 132 -14.81 -10.70 1.83
CA GLY A 132 -15.10 -11.80 2.75
C GLY A 132 -13.93 -12.76 2.85
N ARG A 133 -14.13 -14.03 2.45
CA ARG A 133 -13.08 -15.07 2.36
C ARG A 133 -12.62 -15.34 0.94
N THR A 134 -13.16 -14.65 -0.04
CA THR A 134 -12.92 -14.90 -1.46
C THR A 134 -11.90 -13.93 -2.03
N ILE A 135 -10.89 -14.47 -2.70
CA ILE A 135 -9.96 -13.70 -3.53
C ILE A 135 -10.51 -13.64 -4.94
N TRP A 136 -10.68 -12.42 -5.42
CA TRP A 136 -11.23 -12.11 -6.74
C TRP A 136 -10.15 -11.58 -7.67
N ASP A 137 -10.25 -11.92 -8.95
CA ASP A 137 -9.53 -11.31 -10.07
C ASP A 137 -10.54 -10.47 -10.87
N LEU A 138 -10.35 -9.15 -10.91
CA LEU A 138 -11.22 -8.18 -11.57
C LEU A 138 -10.52 -7.57 -12.76
N ASP A 139 -11.12 -7.70 -13.94
CA ASP A 139 -10.71 -7.04 -15.18
C ASP A 139 -11.21 -5.59 -15.18
N ILE A 140 -10.27 -4.65 -14.94
CA ILE A 140 -10.57 -3.21 -14.88
C ILE A 140 -11.06 -2.71 -16.24
N ASP A 141 -10.48 -3.17 -17.33
CA ASP A 141 -10.89 -2.77 -18.67
C ASP A 141 -12.31 -3.23 -19.00
N ALA A 142 -12.68 -4.43 -18.55
CA ALA A 142 -14.07 -4.90 -18.68
C ALA A 142 -15.02 -4.01 -17.90
N VAL A 143 -14.66 -3.60 -16.67
CA VAL A 143 -15.47 -2.65 -15.89
C VAL A 143 -15.57 -1.29 -16.59
N LEU A 144 -14.48 -0.78 -17.13
CA LEU A 144 -14.46 0.48 -17.86
C LEU A 144 -15.30 0.47 -19.16
N ARG A 145 -15.51 -0.71 -19.74
CA ARG A 145 -16.36 -0.91 -20.94
C ARG A 145 -17.81 -1.26 -20.59
N LEU A 146 -18.15 -1.45 -19.29
CA LEU A 146 -19.51 -1.81 -18.91
C LEU A 146 -20.55 -0.81 -19.44
N ASP A 147 -21.49 -1.32 -20.21
CA ASP A 147 -22.75 -0.65 -20.45
C ASP A 147 -23.70 -1.02 -19.31
N THR A 148 -23.90 -0.08 -18.41
CA THR A 148 -24.76 -0.26 -17.21
C THR A 148 -26.21 -0.54 -17.56
N ALA A 149 -26.60 -0.39 -18.82
CA ALA A 149 -27.97 -0.63 -19.29
C ALA A 149 -28.26 -2.12 -19.61
N THR A 150 -27.24 -2.93 -19.90
CA THR A 150 -27.45 -4.30 -20.40
C THR A 150 -27.24 -5.42 -19.38
N GLY A 151 -26.61 -5.14 -18.22
CA GLY A 151 -26.55 -6.02 -17.04
C GLY A 151 -25.84 -7.39 -17.19
N LYS A 152 -25.26 -7.70 -18.35
CA LYS A 152 -24.62 -8.99 -18.62
C LYS A 152 -23.14 -8.81 -18.93
N ASN A 153 -22.32 -8.68 -17.89
CA ASN A 153 -20.88 -8.64 -18.12
C ASN A 153 -20.12 -9.37 -17.02
N THR A 154 -19.32 -10.34 -17.43
CA THR A 154 -18.37 -11.02 -16.58
C THR A 154 -17.11 -10.15 -16.53
N PHE A 155 -16.96 -9.38 -15.49
CA PHE A 155 -15.79 -8.52 -15.28
C PHE A 155 -14.88 -9.02 -14.15
N ARG A 156 -15.24 -10.10 -13.49
CA ARG A 156 -14.42 -10.73 -12.45
C ARG A 156 -14.64 -12.23 -12.40
N ARG A 157 -13.64 -12.94 -11.91
CA ARG A 157 -13.71 -14.36 -11.57
C ARG A 157 -13.25 -14.59 -10.14
N GLN A 158 -13.78 -15.60 -9.50
CA GLN A 158 -13.24 -16.12 -8.26
C GLN A 158 -11.91 -16.84 -8.56
N VAL A 159 -10.86 -16.45 -7.81
CA VAL A 159 -9.56 -17.16 -7.85
C VAL A 159 -9.58 -18.31 -6.87
N ALA A 160 -9.86 -18.01 -5.60
CA ALA A 160 -9.91 -18.99 -4.54
C ALA A 160 -10.77 -18.50 -3.37
N GLU A 161 -11.16 -19.41 -2.52
CA GLU A 161 -11.68 -19.12 -1.19
C GLU A 161 -10.62 -19.52 -0.14
N LEU A 162 -10.37 -18.62 0.82
CA LEU A 162 -9.44 -18.92 1.92
C LEU A 162 -9.93 -20.15 2.69
N PRO A 163 -9.01 -21.06 3.08
CA PRO A 163 -9.36 -22.20 3.92
C PRO A 163 -10.09 -21.76 5.21
N GLU A 164 -10.87 -22.65 5.79
CA GLU A 164 -11.52 -22.38 7.08
C GLU A 164 -10.48 -22.01 8.15
N ASN A 165 -10.86 -21.16 9.08
CA ASN A 165 -10.01 -20.65 10.16
C ASN A 165 -8.74 -19.92 9.67
N THR A 166 -8.72 -19.47 8.41
CA THR A 166 -7.62 -18.72 7.83
C THR A 166 -8.00 -17.25 7.65
N GLN A 167 -7.13 -16.36 8.10
CA GLN A 167 -7.26 -14.91 7.94
C GLN A 167 -5.98 -14.37 7.29
N ILE A 168 -6.13 -13.44 6.34
CA ILE A 168 -4.98 -12.73 5.78
C ILE A 168 -4.41 -11.78 6.83
N SER A 169 -3.10 -11.76 6.94
CA SER A 169 -2.33 -10.84 7.76
C SER A 169 -1.53 -9.90 6.86
N GLY A 170 -1.80 -8.62 6.97
CA GLY A 170 -1.16 -7.61 6.12
C GLY A 170 -1.75 -7.58 4.69
N SER A 171 -0.90 -7.36 3.70
CA SER A 171 -1.26 -7.25 2.28
C SER A 171 -1.10 -8.56 1.53
N ILE A 172 -1.74 -8.67 0.37
CA ILE A 172 -1.45 -9.69 -0.64
C ILE A 172 -0.56 -9.06 -1.71
N ALA A 173 0.36 -9.83 -2.29
CA ALA A 173 1.29 -9.35 -3.30
C ALA A 173 1.33 -10.28 -4.51
N LEU A 174 1.17 -9.70 -5.70
CA LEU A 174 1.22 -10.46 -6.94
C LEU A 174 2.67 -10.58 -7.43
N ASP A 175 3.08 -11.77 -7.82
CA ASP A 175 4.41 -12.01 -8.40
C ASP A 175 4.60 -11.22 -9.71
N SER A 176 5.84 -10.89 -10.03
CA SER A 176 6.20 -10.08 -11.21
C SER A 176 5.71 -10.68 -12.55
N ASN A 177 5.42 -11.97 -12.59
CA ASN A 177 4.87 -12.68 -13.77
C ASN A 177 3.36 -12.92 -13.69
N ASP A 178 2.66 -12.38 -12.68
CA ASP A 178 1.23 -12.54 -12.40
C ASP A 178 0.79 -13.98 -12.09
N LYS A 179 1.72 -14.92 -11.85
CA LYS A 179 1.38 -16.32 -11.62
C LYS A 179 0.93 -16.59 -10.19
N ASP A 180 1.70 -16.14 -9.22
CA ASP A 180 1.46 -16.45 -7.82
C ASP A 180 1.07 -15.18 -7.04
N ILE A 181 0.14 -15.31 -6.10
CA ILE A 181 -0.22 -14.30 -5.12
C ILE A 181 0.38 -14.73 -3.78
N TYR A 182 1.28 -13.94 -3.23
CA TYR A 182 1.89 -14.18 -1.92
C TYR A 182 1.09 -13.51 -0.82
N LEU A 183 0.88 -14.21 0.28
CA LEU A 183 0.07 -13.73 1.39
C LEU A 183 0.54 -14.28 2.73
N GLY A 184 0.62 -13.41 3.72
CA GLY A 184 0.72 -13.80 5.10
C GLY A 184 -0.63 -14.24 5.61
N VAL A 185 -0.69 -15.34 6.38
CA VAL A 185 -1.93 -15.84 6.96
C VAL A 185 -1.75 -16.15 8.43
N ARG A 186 -2.86 -16.03 9.17
CA ARG A 186 -3.05 -16.63 10.48
C ARG A 186 -4.00 -17.80 10.34
N ARG A 187 -3.58 -18.99 10.78
CA ARG A 187 -4.40 -20.20 10.90
C ARG A 187 -4.40 -20.62 12.36
N ASP A 188 -5.58 -20.60 13.00
CA ASP A 188 -5.71 -20.82 14.44
C ASP A 188 -4.76 -19.92 15.24
N ASN A 189 -3.67 -20.46 15.79
CA ASN A 189 -2.65 -19.72 16.54
C ASN A 189 -1.28 -19.69 15.85
N ALA A 190 -1.19 -20.17 14.60
CA ALA A 190 0.04 -20.21 13.81
C ALA A 190 0.03 -19.14 12.72
N TRP A 191 1.21 -18.71 12.31
CA TRP A 191 1.42 -17.78 11.19
C TRP A 191 2.13 -18.52 10.07
N ALA A 192 1.79 -18.21 8.84
CA ALA A 192 2.47 -18.77 7.68
C ALA A 192 2.54 -17.78 6.54
N LEU A 193 3.52 -17.95 5.68
CA LEU A 193 3.59 -17.33 4.37
C LEU A 193 3.16 -18.35 3.32
N MET A 194 2.24 -17.96 2.44
CA MET A 194 1.66 -18.83 1.44
C MET A 194 1.76 -18.23 0.04
N ALA A 195 1.78 -19.09 -0.96
CA ALA A 195 1.52 -18.76 -2.35
C ALA A 195 0.16 -19.31 -2.77
N LEU A 196 -0.57 -18.53 -3.54
CA LEU A 196 -1.81 -18.90 -4.22
C LEU A 196 -1.57 -18.79 -5.74
N ASP A 197 -1.64 -19.89 -6.46
CA ASP A 197 -1.58 -19.88 -7.92
C ASP A 197 -2.82 -19.15 -8.47
N SER A 198 -2.59 -18.04 -9.16
CA SER A 198 -3.66 -17.14 -9.63
C SER A 198 -4.54 -17.76 -10.71
N GLY A 199 -4.05 -18.78 -11.42
CA GLY A 199 -4.78 -19.49 -12.47
C GLY A 199 -5.62 -20.65 -11.96
N THR A 200 -5.04 -21.46 -11.06
CA THR A 200 -5.69 -22.70 -10.56
C THR A 200 -6.42 -22.52 -9.25
N GLY A 201 -6.12 -21.48 -8.48
CA GLY A 201 -6.65 -21.28 -7.13
C GLY A 201 -6.04 -22.18 -6.06
N SER A 202 -4.92 -22.85 -6.36
CA SER A 202 -4.26 -23.77 -5.44
C SER A 202 -3.34 -23.03 -4.47
N PHE A 203 -3.45 -23.35 -3.17
CA PHE A 203 -2.56 -22.84 -2.14
C PHE A 203 -1.34 -23.75 -1.93
N LYS A 204 -0.18 -23.12 -1.71
CA LYS A 204 1.06 -23.77 -1.29
C LYS A 204 1.64 -23.01 -0.11
N GLU A 205 2.07 -23.72 0.92
CA GLU A 205 2.81 -23.11 2.03
C GLU A 205 4.27 -22.88 1.61
N ILE A 206 4.79 -21.70 1.93
CA ILE A 206 6.18 -21.28 1.69
C ILE A 206 6.98 -21.44 2.98
N ALA A 207 6.44 -20.95 4.11
CA ALA A 207 7.10 -21.01 5.40
C ALA A 207 6.09 -20.96 6.55
N ASP A 208 6.30 -21.78 7.58
CA ASP A 208 5.72 -21.59 8.90
C ASP A 208 6.51 -20.54 9.68
N LEU A 209 5.82 -19.69 10.45
CA LEU A 209 6.41 -18.57 11.15
C LEU A 209 5.90 -18.55 12.62
N ASP A 210 6.77 -18.24 13.53
CA ASP A 210 6.48 -18.09 14.97
C ASP A 210 6.09 -16.67 15.37
N PHE A 211 5.98 -15.76 14.36
CA PHE A 211 5.61 -14.37 14.55
C PHE A 211 4.55 -13.92 13.54
N ARG A 212 3.85 -12.83 13.88
CA ARG A 212 2.87 -12.20 12.99
C ARG A 212 3.55 -11.68 11.72
N VAL A 213 3.15 -12.23 10.58
CA VAL A 213 3.63 -11.78 9.27
C VAL A 213 2.84 -10.56 8.79
N GLY A 214 3.53 -9.59 8.23
CA GLY A 214 2.94 -8.41 7.59
C GLY A 214 3.71 -7.98 6.35
N HIS A 215 3.26 -6.92 5.70
CA HIS A 215 3.91 -6.28 4.55
C HIS A 215 4.49 -7.25 3.52
N CYS A 216 3.74 -8.30 3.17
CA CYS A 216 4.16 -9.23 2.13
C CYS A 216 4.28 -8.48 0.79
N GLN A 217 5.45 -8.56 0.15
CA GLN A 217 5.79 -7.85 -1.07
C GLN A 217 6.54 -8.77 -2.03
N ALA A 218 5.98 -8.98 -3.23
CA ALA A 218 6.72 -9.64 -4.30
C ALA A 218 7.77 -8.69 -4.87
N HIS A 219 8.92 -9.23 -5.27
CA HIS A 219 9.92 -8.45 -5.97
C HIS A 219 9.40 -8.03 -7.36
N PRO A 220 9.55 -6.76 -7.79
CA PRO A 220 8.91 -6.26 -9.00
C PRO A 220 9.44 -6.88 -10.31
N SER A 221 10.61 -7.53 -10.30
CA SER A 221 11.23 -8.10 -11.50
C SER A 221 11.86 -9.49 -11.31
N ILE A 222 12.02 -9.98 -10.07
CA ILE A 222 12.56 -11.32 -9.79
C ILE A 222 11.43 -12.18 -9.29
N SER A 223 10.88 -13.01 -10.19
CA SER A 223 9.80 -13.93 -9.84
C SER A 223 10.22 -14.87 -8.70
N GLY A 224 9.32 -15.09 -7.77
CA GLY A 224 9.53 -15.97 -6.63
C GLY A 224 10.36 -15.38 -5.50
N LEU A 225 10.77 -14.11 -5.57
CA LEU A 225 11.46 -13.42 -4.48
C LEU A 225 10.48 -12.58 -3.68
N ILE A 226 10.44 -12.78 -2.36
CA ILE A 226 9.44 -12.20 -1.48
C ILE A 226 10.12 -11.52 -0.31
N MET A 227 9.76 -10.27 -0.03
CA MET A 227 10.07 -9.58 1.22
C MET A 227 8.83 -9.56 2.10
N TYR A 228 9.00 -9.77 3.39
CA TYR A 228 7.93 -9.71 4.37
C TYR A 228 8.47 -9.22 5.72
N CYS A 229 7.60 -8.90 6.64
CA CYS A 229 8.05 -8.39 7.93
C CYS A 229 7.45 -9.15 9.13
N TRP A 230 8.18 -9.13 10.24
CA TRP A 230 7.61 -9.37 11.56
C TRP A 230 6.84 -8.12 11.99
N GLU A 231 5.52 -8.22 11.99
CA GLU A 231 4.64 -7.07 12.17
C GLU A 231 4.38 -6.76 13.65
N THR A 232 5.05 -5.74 14.15
CA THR A 232 4.87 -5.17 15.50
C THR A 232 4.80 -3.66 15.48
N GLY A 233 4.77 -3.03 14.27
CA GLY A 233 4.83 -1.58 14.12
C GLY A 233 6.26 -1.01 14.07
N GLY A 234 7.29 -1.84 13.94
CA GLY A 234 8.69 -1.43 13.74
C GLY A 234 9.62 -1.68 14.93
N ASP A 235 9.12 -2.11 16.08
CA ASP A 235 9.92 -2.41 17.29
C ASP A 235 10.18 -3.90 17.50
N SER A 236 9.95 -4.74 16.46
CA SER A 236 10.36 -6.14 16.45
C SER A 236 11.87 -6.28 16.66
N GLU A 237 12.32 -7.44 17.10
CA GLU A 237 13.75 -7.73 17.22
C GLU A 237 14.42 -7.88 15.85
N GLN A 238 13.65 -8.32 14.85
CA GLN A 238 14.06 -8.50 13.48
C GLN A 238 12.86 -8.28 12.55
N ARG A 239 12.73 -7.11 11.94
CA ARG A 239 11.56 -6.76 11.13
C ARG A 239 11.62 -7.29 9.70
N MET A 240 12.72 -7.04 9.00
CA MET A 240 12.80 -7.30 7.55
C MET A 240 13.29 -8.71 7.25
N TRP A 241 12.49 -9.46 6.53
CA TRP A 241 12.77 -10.84 6.10
C TRP A 241 12.65 -10.99 4.59
N ILE A 242 13.36 -11.97 4.05
CA ILE A 242 13.31 -12.35 2.65
C ILE A 242 13.22 -13.87 2.51
N VAL A 243 12.53 -14.34 1.48
CA VAL A 243 12.38 -15.77 1.18
C VAL A 243 12.11 -15.97 -0.31
N ARG A 244 12.45 -17.15 -0.83
CA ARG A 244 12.01 -17.59 -2.16
C ARG A 244 10.70 -18.35 -2.06
N ALA A 245 9.91 -18.36 -3.15
CA ALA A 245 8.61 -19.04 -3.21
C ALA A 245 8.69 -20.57 -3.06
N ASP A 246 9.88 -21.15 -3.15
CA ASP A 246 10.11 -22.59 -2.86
C ASP A 246 10.45 -22.84 -1.37
N GLY A 247 10.55 -21.78 -0.56
CA GLY A 247 10.91 -21.81 0.86
C GLY A 247 12.40 -21.67 1.14
N SER A 248 13.23 -21.64 0.12
CA SER A 248 14.68 -21.43 0.29
C SER A 248 15.02 -19.98 0.64
N ASP A 249 16.22 -19.75 1.14
CA ASP A 249 16.79 -18.44 1.53
C ASP A 249 15.91 -17.66 2.55
N ASN A 250 15.11 -18.36 3.36
CA ASN A 250 14.31 -17.72 4.40
C ASN A 250 15.18 -17.20 5.53
N GLY A 251 15.25 -15.88 5.69
CA GLY A 251 16.08 -15.25 6.71
C GLY A 251 15.98 -13.73 6.74
N PRO A 252 16.69 -13.09 7.70
CA PRO A 252 16.78 -11.65 7.78
C PRO A 252 17.28 -11.02 6.48
N PHE A 253 16.56 -10.02 5.99
CA PHE A 253 17.02 -9.22 4.84
C PHE A 253 18.01 -8.16 5.29
N TYR A 254 17.69 -7.40 6.30
CA TYR A 254 18.57 -6.53 7.06
C TYR A 254 18.73 -7.10 8.47
N LYS A 255 19.94 -7.31 8.94
CA LYS A 255 20.19 -7.79 10.29
C LYS A 255 20.13 -6.63 11.28
N GLU A 256 19.01 -6.47 11.93
CA GLU A 256 18.76 -5.39 12.88
C GLU A 256 19.54 -5.56 14.17
N THR A 257 19.83 -4.44 14.80
CA THR A 257 20.34 -4.42 16.18
C THR A 257 19.20 -4.02 17.12
N TYR A 258 19.31 -4.41 18.39
CA TYR A 258 18.26 -4.20 19.40
C TYR A 258 17.76 -2.75 19.53
N ASP A 259 18.64 -1.77 19.27
CA ASP A 259 18.34 -0.35 19.44
C ASP A 259 17.79 0.32 18.19
N GLU A 260 17.51 -0.43 17.15
CA GLU A 260 16.99 0.08 15.87
C GLU A 260 15.48 -0.11 15.77
N TRP A 261 14.82 0.90 15.27
CA TRP A 261 13.42 0.84 14.81
C TRP A 261 13.44 0.85 13.28
N VAL A 262 13.06 -0.26 12.68
CA VAL A 262 13.01 -0.44 11.23
C VAL A 262 11.58 -0.61 10.79
N THR A 263 11.16 0.14 9.75
CA THR A 263 9.78 0.07 9.26
C THR A 263 9.63 0.62 7.84
N HIS A 264 8.44 0.42 7.25
CA HIS A 264 8.01 0.97 5.96
C HIS A 264 8.92 0.56 4.78
N GLU A 265 9.35 -0.69 4.80
CA GLU A 265 10.17 -1.32 3.76
C GLU A 265 9.41 -1.40 2.44
N VAL A 266 10.09 -1.07 1.32
CA VAL A 266 9.58 -1.19 -0.05
C VAL A 266 10.71 -1.62 -0.99
N TRP A 267 10.39 -2.37 -2.04
CA TRP A 267 11.36 -2.64 -3.09
C TRP A 267 11.75 -1.36 -3.84
N TRP A 268 12.99 -1.26 -4.30
CA TRP A 268 13.53 -0.10 -5.00
C TRP A 268 14.45 -0.50 -6.14
N GLY A 269 14.08 -0.12 -7.37
CA GLY A 269 14.75 -0.61 -8.55
C GLY A 269 14.66 -2.14 -8.64
N THR A 270 15.73 -2.76 -9.10
CA THR A 270 15.81 -4.22 -9.30
C THR A 270 16.70 -4.94 -8.29
N ASP A 271 17.36 -4.21 -7.41
CA ASP A 271 18.44 -4.75 -6.57
C ASP A 271 18.51 -4.18 -5.15
N LYS A 272 17.49 -3.41 -4.73
CA LYS A 272 17.49 -2.73 -3.42
C LYS A 272 16.12 -2.79 -2.74
N ALA A 273 16.12 -2.61 -1.43
CA ALA A 273 14.94 -2.26 -0.67
C ALA A 273 15.21 -0.99 0.14
N LEU A 274 14.28 -0.03 0.06
CA LEU A 274 14.24 1.17 0.91
C LEU A 274 13.46 0.87 2.19
N PHE A 275 13.82 1.54 3.27
CA PHE A 275 13.08 1.54 4.51
C PHE A 275 13.41 2.78 5.33
N THR A 276 12.60 3.05 6.35
CA THR A 276 12.92 4.05 7.35
C THR A 276 13.54 3.39 8.58
N ILE A 277 14.58 4.01 9.13
CA ILE A 277 15.32 3.53 10.29
C ILE A 277 15.57 4.68 11.24
N TRP A 278 15.46 4.44 12.54
CA TRP A 278 15.89 5.36 13.58
C TRP A 278 16.19 4.60 14.88
N PRO A 279 16.98 5.20 15.80
CA PRO A 279 17.24 4.58 17.09
C PRO A 279 15.95 4.53 17.94
N LYS A 280 15.74 3.45 18.67
CA LYS A 280 14.62 3.32 19.63
C LYS A 280 14.68 4.35 20.76
N ASN A 281 15.86 4.89 21.01
CA ASN A 281 16.08 5.98 21.96
C ASN A 281 16.76 7.13 21.25
N ASP A 282 16.11 8.30 21.21
CA ASP A 282 16.63 9.53 20.57
C ASP A 282 17.96 10.03 21.17
N GLU A 283 18.37 9.52 22.34
CA GLU A 283 19.67 9.85 22.97
C GLU A 283 20.86 9.10 22.32
N ILE A 284 20.59 8.06 21.49
CA ILE A 284 21.61 7.27 20.81
C ILE A 284 21.92 7.90 19.45
N LEU A 285 22.60 9.02 19.45
CA LEU A 285 22.89 9.82 18.25
C LEU A 285 23.81 9.13 17.22
N GLU A 286 24.52 8.07 17.62
CA GLU A 286 25.46 7.34 16.76
C GLU A 286 24.78 6.29 15.86
N LYS A 287 23.50 5.98 16.11
CA LYS A 287 22.75 5.00 15.35
C LYS A 287 22.22 5.60 14.04
N PRO A 288 22.13 4.77 12.98
CA PRO A 288 21.54 5.22 11.73
C PRO A 288 20.10 5.70 11.90
N HIS A 289 19.74 6.77 11.21
CA HIS A 289 18.37 7.28 11.16
C HIS A 289 18.06 7.89 9.80
N GLY A 290 16.80 7.89 9.43
CA GLY A 290 16.32 8.49 8.21
C GLY A 290 15.82 7.48 7.16
N ILE A 291 16.08 7.76 5.88
CA ILE A 291 15.86 6.83 4.77
C ILE A 291 17.14 6.02 4.57
N ALA A 292 16.98 4.71 4.64
CA ALA A 292 18.05 3.77 4.34
C ALA A 292 17.66 2.86 3.17
N TYR A 293 18.65 2.24 2.54
CA TYR A 293 18.42 1.10 1.68
C TYR A 293 19.41 -0.02 1.97
N ILE A 294 19.00 -1.22 1.64
CA ILE A 294 19.84 -2.40 1.64
C ILE A 294 19.97 -2.95 0.23
N ALA A 295 21.19 -3.28 -0.18
CA ALA A 295 21.45 -3.91 -1.46
C ALA A 295 21.11 -5.41 -1.39
N LEU A 296 20.47 -5.94 -2.43
CA LEU A 296 20.07 -7.35 -2.49
C LEU A 296 21.27 -8.28 -2.54
N GLN A 297 22.34 -7.88 -3.20
CA GLN A 297 23.51 -8.73 -3.48
C GLN A 297 24.34 -9.05 -2.24
N ASP A 298 24.71 -8.03 -1.48
CA ASP A 298 25.70 -8.13 -0.38
C ASP A 298 25.14 -7.73 0.99
N ARG A 299 23.85 -7.35 1.05
CA ARG A 299 23.18 -6.91 2.28
C ARG A 299 23.81 -5.68 2.92
N SER A 300 24.54 -4.87 2.14
CA SER A 300 25.12 -3.64 2.63
C SER A 300 24.05 -2.58 2.92
N LEU A 301 24.15 -1.94 4.09
CA LEU A 301 23.29 -0.84 4.52
C LEU A 301 23.87 0.50 4.04
N HIS A 302 23.01 1.32 3.46
CA HIS A 302 23.34 2.67 3.04
C HIS A 302 22.28 3.65 3.57
N ILE A 303 22.73 4.78 4.13
CA ILE A 303 21.85 5.87 4.57
C ILE A 303 21.83 6.93 3.47
N LEU A 304 20.62 7.24 2.96
CA LEU A 304 20.42 8.23 1.92
C LEU A 304 20.25 9.64 2.48
N ASP A 305 19.42 9.79 3.49
CA ASP A 305 19.15 11.08 4.14
C ASP A 305 18.75 10.87 5.59
N GLN A 306 19.27 11.71 6.49
CA GLN A 306 19.14 11.55 7.94
C GLN A 306 18.00 12.35 8.58
N ARG A 307 17.02 12.83 7.80
CA ARG A 307 15.82 13.45 8.37
C ARG A 307 14.92 12.40 9.02
N LYS A 308 14.06 12.85 9.92
CA LYS A 308 13.05 11.98 10.55
C LYS A 308 11.88 11.76 9.58
N TYR A 309 11.99 10.70 8.78
CA TYR A 309 10.95 10.27 7.85
C TYR A 309 9.98 9.29 8.49
N TRP A 310 8.75 9.25 7.97
CA TRP A 310 7.75 8.28 8.38
C TRP A 310 7.62 7.14 7.35
N HIS A 311 7.28 7.46 6.10
CA HIS A 311 7.20 6.49 5.02
C HIS A 311 8.18 6.83 3.92
N VAL A 312 8.45 5.84 3.07
CA VAL A 312 9.35 5.97 1.93
C VAL A 312 8.78 5.26 0.71
N GLY A 313 9.07 5.78 -0.48
CA GLY A 313 8.81 5.16 -1.77
C GLY A 313 10.02 5.32 -2.68
N GLY A 314 10.24 4.37 -3.56
CA GLY A 314 11.32 4.37 -4.53
C GLY A 314 10.82 4.42 -5.96
N ASP A 315 11.61 5.00 -6.87
CA ASP A 315 11.37 4.93 -8.30
C ASP A 315 11.77 3.56 -8.89
N CYS A 316 11.38 3.31 -10.13
CA CYS A 316 11.65 2.03 -10.79
C CYS A 316 13.13 1.82 -11.16
N ASP A 317 13.90 2.91 -11.27
CA ASP A 317 15.30 2.87 -11.71
C ASP A 317 16.28 2.77 -10.53
N GLY A 318 15.80 2.86 -9.30
CA GLY A 318 16.64 2.81 -8.11
C GLY A 318 17.51 4.06 -7.92
N ARG A 319 17.07 5.20 -8.47
CA ARG A 319 17.76 6.49 -8.42
C ARG A 319 17.14 7.48 -7.45
N TRP A 320 15.82 7.58 -7.45
CA TRP A 320 15.09 8.54 -6.63
C TRP A 320 14.34 7.84 -5.51
N ALA A 321 14.46 8.38 -4.32
CA ALA A 321 13.58 8.05 -3.20
C ALA A 321 12.70 9.25 -2.86
N VAL A 322 11.49 9.01 -2.38
CA VAL A 322 10.61 10.02 -1.81
C VAL A 322 10.22 9.59 -0.41
N GLY A 323 10.29 10.52 0.54
CA GLY A 323 9.87 10.25 1.92
C GLY A 323 8.95 11.35 2.44
N ASP A 324 7.96 10.96 3.25
CA ASP A 324 7.17 11.90 4.02
C ASP A 324 7.68 12.02 5.46
N THR A 325 7.44 13.16 6.08
CA THR A 325 7.73 13.38 7.50
C THR A 325 6.44 13.32 8.32
N PHE A 326 6.58 13.27 9.64
CA PHE A 326 5.44 13.28 10.57
C PHE A 326 4.55 14.52 10.42
N GLU A 327 5.11 15.63 9.90
CA GLU A 327 4.37 16.86 9.60
C GLU A 327 3.73 16.89 8.20
N GLY A 328 3.88 15.81 7.43
CA GLY A 328 3.33 15.70 6.08
C GLY A 328 4.08 16.55 5.05
N ARG A 329 5.40 16.71 5.22
CA ARG A 329 6.30 17.24 4.20
C ARG A 329 6.82 16.10 3.35
N LEU A 330 6.88 16.26 2.03
CA LEU A 330 7.46 15.29 1.12
C LEU A 330 8.83 15.79 0.64
N TYR A 331 9.83 14.93 0.75
CA TYR A 331 11.18 15.20 0.24
C TYR A 331 11.51 14.21 -0.87
N LEU A 332 12.08 14.73 -1.96
CA LEU A 332 12.70 13.94 -3.02
C LEU A 332 14.19 13.82 -2.74
N VAL A 333 14.72 12.61 -2.71
CA VAL A 333 16.12 12.30 -2.40
C VAL A 333 16.77 11.68 -3.62
N ASP A 334 17.87 12.26 -4.06
CA ASP A 334 18.70 11.75 -5.13
C ASP A 334 19.74 10.77 -4.53
N ALA A 335 19.65 9.50 -4.90
CA ALA A 335 20.54 8.46 -4.35
C ALA A 335 22.00 8.62 -4.77
N GLU A 336 22.24 9.22 -5.94
CA GLU A 336 23.60 9.41 -6.47
C GLU A 336 24.36 10.51 -5.71
N THR A 337 23.66 11.56 -5.31
CA THR A 337 24.26 12.72 -4.65
C THR A 337 23.96 12.81 -3.15
N GLY A 338 23.03 12.03 -2.64
CA GLY A 338 22.51 12.11 -1.26
C GLY A 338 21.76 13.42 -0.98
N ARG A 339 21.42 14.22 -2.01
CA ARG A 339 20.74 15.50 -1.84
C ARG A 339 19.24 15.30 -1.73
N ALA A 340 18.66 15.82 -0.64
CA ALA A 340 17.23 15.88 -0.45
C ALA A 340 16.67 17.27 -0.73
N LYS A 341 15.61 17.35 -1.53
CA LYS A 341 14.86 18.57 -1.85
C LYS A 341 13.44 18.46 -1.31
N LEU A 342 12.97 19.51 -0.62
CA LEU A 342 11.55 19.61 -0.27
C LEU A 342 10.74 19.67 -1.55
N LEU A 343 9.90 18.67 -1.76
CA LEU A 343 9.06 18.53 -2.95
C LEU A 343 7.75 19.29 -2.78
N THR A 344 7.09 19.10 -1.64
CA THR A 344 5.83 19.79 -1.28
C THR A 344 5.54 19.63 0.21
N GLN A 345 4.62 20.44 0.75
CA GLN A 345 4.27 20.44 2.16
C GLN A 345 2.80 20.81 2.44
N GLY A 346 2.39 20.71 3.71
CA GLY A 346 1.04 21.10 4.13
C GLY A 346 -0.03 20.04 3.87
N HIS A 347 0.40 18.78 3.73
CA HIS A 347 -0.50 17.66 3.44
C HIS A 347 -1.13 17.04 4.69
N ARG A 348 -0.58 17.35 5.86
CA ARG A 348 -1.05 16.89 7.15
C ARG A 348 -1.24 18.07 8.10
N PRO A 349 -2.37 18.80 8.03
CA PRO A 349 -2.66 19.90 8.96
C PRO A 349 -2.80 19.37 10.39
N LYS A 350 -2.78 20.28 11.39
CA LYS A 350 -2.90 19.90 12.79
C LYS A 350 -4.22 19.14 13.04
N GLY A 351 -4.12 17.96 13.60
CA GLY A 351 -5.27 17.07 13.85
C GLY A 351 -5.61 16.12 12.70
N ALA A 352 -4.88 16.21 11.58
CA ALA A 352 -5.03 15.26 10.48
C ALA A 352 -4.68 13.84 10.90
N THR A 353 -5.42 12.90 10.33
CA THR A 353 -5.22 11.46 10.55
C THR A 353 -4.59 10.76 9.34
N VAL A 354 -4.63 11.42 8.16
CA VAL A 354 -4.00 10.91 6.95
C VAL A 354 -2.47 10.90 7.07
N HIS A 355 -1.87 9.88 6.47
CA HIS A 355 -0.44 9.84 6.17
C HIS A 355 -0.25 9.87 4.66
N PRO A 356 0.71 10.63 4.12
CA PRO A 356 0.88 10.80 2.68
C PRO A 356 1.18 9.50 1.93
N HIS A 357 1.98 8.58 2.48
CA HIS A 357 2.35 7.30 1.85
C HIS A 357 2.81 7.48 0.39
N PRO A 358 3.86 8.27 0.09
CA PRO A 358 4.21 8.63 -1.28
C PRO A 358 4.64 7.42 -2.11
N SER A 359 4.22 7.38 -3.39
CA SER A 359 4.61 6.36 -4.36
C SER A 359 4.91 7.00 -5.70
N PHE A 360 5.98 6.57 -6.37
CA PHE A 360 6.27 7.01 -7.75
C PHE A 360 5.28 6.43 -8.75
N SER A 361 5.03 7.18 -9.83
CA SER A 361 4.44 6.62 -11.04
C SER A 361 5.41 5.61 -11.69
N PRO A 362 4.91 4.61 -12.46
CA PRO A 362 5.78 3.62 -13.09
C PRO A 362 6.83 4.20 -14.04
N ASP A 363 6.56 5.39 -14.62
CA ASP A 363 7.50 6.14 -15.47
C ASP A 363 8.41 7.10 -14.67
N SER A 364 8.36 7.05 -13.34
CA SER A 364 9.11 7.93 -12.42
C SER A 364 8.89 9.44 -12.64
N SER A 365 7.87 9.85 -13.41
CA SER A 365 7.62 11.26 -13.74
C SER A 365 6.83 12.03 -12.69
N SER A 366 6.22 11.32 -11.74
CA SER A 366 5.37 11.92 -10.72
C SER A 366 5.31 11.10 -9.44
N VAL A 367 4.82 11.73 -8.36
CA VAL A 367 4.59 11.10 -7.06
C VAL A 367 3.13 11.25 -6.68
N LEU A 368 2.46 10.11 -6.42
CA LEU A 368 1.11 10.01 -5.86
C LEU A 368 1.21 9.96 -4.33
N PHE A 369 0.32 10.67 -3.65
CA PHE A 369 0.25 10.66 -2.19
C PHE A 369 -1.17 11.00 -1.70
N CYS A 370 -1.46 10.70 -0.43
CA CYS A 370 -2.66 11.15 0.24
C CYS A 370 -2.44 12.51 0.93
N THR A 371 -3.48 13.33 1.00
CA THR A 371 -3.44 14.65 1.65
C THR A 371 -4.75 14.94 2.37
N GLU A 372 -4.69 15.67 3.48
CA GLU A 372 -5.86 16.19 4.21
C GLU A 372 -5.90 17.73 4.17
N LYS A 373 -5.24 18.31 3.15
CA LYS A 373 -5.10 19.77 3.01
C LYS A 373 -6.44 20.50 3.00
N ASN A 374 -7.47 19.91 2.45
CA ASN A 374 -8.82 20.48 2.35
C ASN A 374 -9.76 20.05 3.49
N GLY A 375 -9.21 19.43 4.55
CA GLY A 375 -10.00 18.90 5.67
C GLY A 375 -10.66 17.55 5.40
N ASN A 376 -10.27 16.88 4.32
CA ASN A 376 -10.73 15.56 3.92
C ASN A 376 -9.55 14.77 3.33
N TRP A 377 -9.69 13.44 3.27
CA TRP A 377 -8.68 12.58 2.66
C TRP A 377 -8.82 12.60 1.15
N ASP A 378 -7.88 13.19 0.47
CA ASP A 378 -7.82 13.31 -0.97
C ASP A 378 -6.58 12.64 -1.54
N LEU A 379 -6.66 12.19 -2.79
CA LEU A 379 -5.52 11.77 -3.57
C LEU A 379 -4.91 12.97 -4.28
N ALA A 380 -3.60 13.06 -4.22
CA ALA A 380 -2.83 14.11 -4.88
C ALA A 380 -1.66 13.56 -5.66
N ILE A 381 -1.29 14.25 -6.72
CA ILE A 381 -0.11 13.95 -7.53
C ILE A 381 0.73 15.22 -7.72
N VAL A 382 2.05 15.06 -7.61
CA VAL A 382 3.02 16.09 -7.95
C VAL A 382 3.90 15.60 -9.09
N ARG A 383 4.04 16.40 -10.15
CA ARG A 383 4.94 16.10 -11.28
C ARG A 383 6.37 16.47 -10.89
N LEU A 384 7.29 15.59 -11.21
CA LEU A 384 8.72 15.83 -11.12
C LEU A 384 9.19 16.56 -12.37
N LYS A 385 10.00 17.58 -12.21
CA LYS A 385 10.53 18.38 -13.33
C LYS A 385 11.81 17.75 -13.84
#